data_5c72553d8d5ea0723e713d7b273abff8
#
_entry.id   5c72553d8d5ea0723e713d7b273abff8
#
_cell.length_a   1.000
_cell.length_b   1.000
_cell.length_c   1.000
_cell.angle_alpha   90.00
_cell.angle_beta   90.00
_cell.angle_gamma   90.00
#
_symmetry.space_group_name_H-M   'P 1'
#
loop_
_entity.id
_entity.type
_entity.pdbx_description
1 polymer ?
#
loop_
_entity_poly.entity_id
_entity_poly.type
_entity_poly.pdbx_seq_one_letter_code
_entity_poly.pdbx_strand_id
1 'polypeptide(L)'
;MQRRQRILFLLFGVLAAVLFVVDLSVGAVPIPIREVLAALTGSGNDPVTTKIILNIRLLKAVVALLAGAALAVSGLQMQTLFRNPLAGPYVLGISSGASLGVAIFLLGAPLLGLTGHPLISTLGIAGAAWIGSALILMLIAAVSRRIKDIMVILILGMMFSSGVGAIVQILQYLSNEAALKSFVVWTMGSLGDVTLGQLGLLLPAVVLGLVLAVAVIKPLN
;
A
#
# COMPACT_ATOMS: atom_id res chain seq x y z
N MET A 1 14.81 -27.55 5.32
CA MET A 1 13.36 -27.34 5.46
C MET A 1 12.70 -28.68 5.79
N GLN A 2 12.00 -28.78 6.93
CA GLN A 2 11.31 -30.02 7.32
C GLN A 2 10.14 -30.31 6.36
N ARG A 3 9.81 -31.59 6.11
CA ARG A 3 8.72 -32.01 5.21
C ARG A 3 7.39 -31.28 5.49
N ARG A 4 7.08 -31.06 6.77
CA ARG A 4 5.89 -30.34 7.22
C ARG A 4 5.86 -28.88 6.72
N GLN A 5 6.98 -28.16 6.73
CA GLN A 5 7.07 -26.79 6.25
C GLN A 5 6.82 -26.71 4.74
N ARG A 6 7.36 -27.63 3.95
CA ARG A 6 7.12 -27.68 2.48
C ARG A 6 5.64 -27.91 2.18
N ILE A 7 4.98 -28.79 2.92
CA ILE A 7 3.54 -29.07 2.75
C ILE A 7 2.73 -27.81 3.07
N LEU A 8 3.05 -27.11 4.16
CA LEU A 8 2.36 -25.85 4.51
C LEU A 8 2.55 -24.78 3.45
N PHE A 9 3.76 -24.60 2.92
CA PHE A 9 4.00 -23.62 1.84
C PHE A 9 3.21 -23.95 0.57
N LEU A 10 3.17 -25.23 0.18
CA LEU A 10 2.38 -25.67 -0.96
C LEU A 10 0.88 -25.44 -0.73
N LEU A 11 0.38 -25.74 0.47
CA LEU A 11 -1.02 -25.54 0.83
C LEU A 11 -1.41 -24.07 0.79
N PHE A 12 -0.58 -23.18 1.35
CA PHE A 12 -0.82 -21.73 1.28
C PHE A 12 -0.72 -21.20 -0.14
N GLY A 13 0.20 -21.72 -0.96
CA GLY A 13 0.29 -21.34 -2.37
C GLY A 13 -0.95 -21.74 -3.17
N VAL A 14 -1.44 -22.96 -2.97
CA VAL A 14 -2.69 -23.43 -3.60
C VAL A 14 -3.88 -22.61 -3.11
N LEU A 15 -3.97 -22.34 -1.80
CA LEU A 15 -5.04 -21.51 -1.23
C LEU A 15 -5.01 -20.10 -1.82
N ALA A 16 -3.85 -19.48 -1.94
CA ALA A 16 -3.71 -18.15 -2.55
C ALA A 16 -4.16 -18.16 -4.03
N ALA A 17 -3.79 -19.19 -4.80
CA ALA A 17 -4.24 -19.33 -6.20
C ALA A 17 -5.76 -19.50 -6.30
N VAL A 18 -6.35 -20.30 -5.44
CA VAL A 18 -7.81 -20.50 -5.40
C VAL A 18 -8.51 -19.20 -5.04
N LEU A 19 -8.04 -18.49 -3.99
CA LEU A 19 -8.62 -17.22 -3.57
C LEU A 19 -8.48 -16.14 -4.65
N PHE A 20 -7.38 -16.12 -5.39
CA PHE A 20 -7.19 -15.22 -6.53
C PHE A 20 -8.24 -15.44 -7.62
N VAL A 21 -8.51 -16.69 -7.99
CA VAL A 21 -9.55 -17.03 -8.99
C VAL A 21 -10.94 -16.70 -8.46
N VAL A 22 -11.22 -16.95 -7.18
CA VAL A 22 -12.48 -16.60 -6.53
C VAL A 22 -12.70 -15.09 -6.53
N ASP A 23 -11.67 -14.29 -6.22
CA ASP A 23 -11.77 -12.82 -6.23
C ASP A 23 -12.12 -12.28 -7.63
N LEU A 24 -11.60 -12.91 -8.70
CA LEU A 24 -11.99 -12.57 -10.08
C LEU A 24 -13.46 -12.91 -10.40
N SER A 25 -14.05 -13.90 -9.73
CA SER A 25 -15.42 -14.33 -9.93
C SER A 25 -16.41 -13.48 -9.13
N VAL A 26 -16.05 -13.07 -7.92
CA VAL A 26 -16.90 -12.34 -6.97
C VAL A 26 -16.78 -10.84 -7.17
N GLY A 27 -17.89 -10.11 -7.13
CA GLY A 27 -17.92 -8.64 -7.25
C GLY A 27 -19.35 -8.14 -7.29
N ALA A 28 -19.56 -6.87 -7.65
CA ALA A 28 -20.90 -6.26 -7.76
C ALA A 28 -21.83 -7.04 -8.69
N VAL A 29 -21.26 -7.66 -9.73
CA VAL A 29 -21.96 -8.61 -10.60
C VAL A 29 -21.22 -9.94 -10.50
N PRO A 30 -21.85 -11.05 -10.06
CA PRO A 30 -21.19 -12.35 -10.03
C PRO A 30 -20.92 -12.83 -11.46
N ILE A 31 -19.69 -13.25 -11.73
CA ILE A 31 -19.29 -13.80 -13.03
C ILE A 31 -18.92 -15.26 -12.82
N PRO A 32 -19.52 -16.21 -13.59
CA PRO A 32 -19.17 -17.62 -13.50
C PRO A 32 -17.67 -17.87 -13.74
N ILE A 33 -17.06 -18.76 -12.96
CA ILE A 33 -15.63 -19.10 -13.09
C ILE A 33 -15.25 -19.53 -14.51
N ARG A 34 -16.17 -20.18 -15.23
CA ARG A 34 -15.96 -20.56 -16.64
C ARG A 34 -15.71 -19.34 -17.53
N GLU A 35 -16.46 -18.25 -17.34
CA GLU A 35 -16.27 -17.00 -18.09
C GLU A 35 -14.98 -16.29 -17.69
N VAL A 36 -14.61 -16.34 -16.40
CA VAL A 36 -13.32 -15.81 -15.93
C VAL A 36 -12.17 -16.53 -16.62
N LEU A 37 -12.19 -17.88 -16.66
CA LEU A 37 -11.15 -18.65 -17.33
C LEU A 37 -11.14 -18.41 -18.84
N ALA A 38 -12.31 -18.30 -19.48
CA ALA A 38 -12.42 -17.97 -20.90
C ALA A 38 -11.83 -16.58 -21.21
N ALA A 39 -12.09 -15.58 -20.38
CA ALA A 39 -11.53 -14.24 -20.55
C ALA A 39 -9.99 -14.24 -20.39
N LEU A 40 -9.46 -14.97 -19.42
CA LEU A 40 -8.01 -15.07 -19.18
C LEU A 40 -7.27 -15.82 -20.30
N THR A 41 -7.95 -16.77 -20.97
CA THR A 41 -7.38 -17.55 -22.10
C THR A 41 -7.64 -16.92 -23.47
N GLY A 42 -8.28 -15.76 -23.52
CA GLY A 42 -8.60 -15.06 -24.76
C GLY A 42 -9.79 -15.66 -25.56
N SER A 43 -10.53 -16.60 -24.96
CA SER A 43 -11.70 -17.27 -25.56
C SER A 43 -13.04 -16.72 -25.04
N GLY A 44 -13.05 -15.52 -24.42
CA GLY A 44 -14.24 -14.90 -23.86
C GLY A 44 -15.26 -14.52 -24.96
N ASN A 45 -16.49 -14.97 -24.82
CA ASN A 45 -17.55 -14.74 -25.82
C ASN A 45 -18.21 -13.36 -25.68
N ASP A 46 -18.22 -12.77 -24.48
CA ASP A 46 -18.78 -11.44 -24.22
C ASP A 46 -17.65 -10.40 -24.05
N PRO A 47 -17.58 -9.41 -24.97
CA PRO A 47 -16.55 -8.36 -24.87
C PRO A 47 -16.67 -7.49 -23.63
N VAL A 48 -17.88 -7.27 -23.10
CA VAL A 48 -18.12 -6.44 -21.91
C VAL A 48 -17.61 -7.14 -20.67
N THR A 49 -18.00 -8.38 -20.45
CA THR A 49 -17.55 -9.23 -19.34
C THR A 49 -16.02 -9.41 -19.39
N THR A 50 -15.46 -9.64 -20.57
CA THR A 50 -14.00 -9.76 -20.76
C THR A 50 -13.27 -8.48 -20.34
N LYS A 51 -13.75 -7.30 -20.72
CA LYS A 51 -13.18 -6.01 -20.29
C LYS A 51 -13.29 -5.81 -18.78
N ILE A 52 -14.39 -6.16 -18.16
CA ILE A 52 -14.57 -6.07 -16.70
C ILE A 52 -13.53 -6.96 -16.00
N ILE A 53 -13.36 -8.19 -16.46
CA ILE A 53 -12.41 -9.12 -15.87
C ILE A 53 -10.97 -8.61 -16.02
N LEU A 54 -10.55 -8.25 -17.24
CA LEU A 54 -9.15 -7.92 -17.51
C LEU A 54 -8.75 -6.52 -17.01
N ASN A 55 -9.62 -5.51 -17.16
CA ASN A 55 -9.26 -4.12 -16.87
C ASN A 55 -9.65 -3.65 -15.48
N ILE A 56 -10.53 -4.36 -14.78
CA ILE A 56 -10.99 -3.97 -13.44
C ILE A 56 -10.60 -5.03 -12.42
N ARG A 57 -11.11 -6.26 -12.58
CA ARG A 57 -10.94 -7.31 -11.55
C ARG A 57 -9.52 -7.82 -11.48
N LEU A 58 -8.91 -8.11 -12.61
CA LEU A 58 -7.54 -8.61 -12.67
C LEU A 58 -6.55 -7.58 -12.12
N LEU A 59 -6.72 -6.29 -12.48
CA LEU A 59 -5.86 -5.25 -11.92
C LEU A 59 -5.98 -5.18 -10.40
N LYS A 60 -7.22 -5.17 -9.87
CA LYS A 60 -7.48 -5.16 -8.44
C LYS A 60 -6.89 -6.37 -7.74
N ALA A 61 -7.07 -7.58 -8.27
CA ALA A 61 -6.54 -8.81 -7.71
C ALA A 61 -5.00 -8.83 -7.70
N VAL A 62 -4.36 -8.34 -8.78
CA VAL A 62 -2.89 -8.21 -8.85
C VAL A 62 -2.38 -7.19 -7.83
N VAL A 63 -3.03 -6.04 -7.69
CA VAL A 63 -2.66 -5.02 -6.68
C VAL A 63 -2.83 -5.57 -5.27
N ALA A 64 -3.90 -6.31 -4.99
CA ALA A 64 -4.12 -6.96 -3.70
C ALA A 64 -3.01 -7.96 -3.36
N LEU A 65 -2.59 -8.77 -4.35
CA LEU A 65 -1.49 -9.71 -4.21
C LEU A 65 -0.15 -9.01 -3.92
N LEU A 66 0.16 -7.95 -4.67
CA LEU A 66 1.38 -7.15 -4.50
C LEU A 66 1.41 -6.44 -3.14
N ALA A 67 0.29 -5.83 -2.73
CA ALA A 67 0.16 -5.17 -1.45
C ALA A 67 0.30 -6.17 -0.29
N GLY A 68 -0.36 -7.31 -0.38
CA GLY A 68 -0.27 -8.39 0.61
C GLY A 68 1.15 -8.92 0.75
N ALA A 69 1.85 -9.17 -0.37
CA ALA A 69 3.24 -9.63 -0.36
C ALA A 69 4.18 -8.58 0.26
N ALA A 70 4.03 -7.31 -0.11
CA ALA A 70 4.83 -6.21 0.44
C ALA A 70 4.61 -6.05 1.95
N LEU A 71 3.34 -6.08 2.40
CA LEU A 71 2.99 -5.98 3.82
C LEU A 71 3.49 -7.18 4.63
N ALA A 72 3.40 -8.40 4.09
CA ALA A 72 3.87 -9.60 4.76
C ALA A 72 5.40 -9.55 4.99
N VAL A 73 6.16 -9.19 3.95
CA VAL A 73 7.62 -9.12 4.03
C VAL A 73 8.07 -7.98 4.93
N SER A 74 7.50 -6.78 4.77
CA SER A 74 7.86 -5.64 5.61
C SER A 74 7.45 -5.86 7.07
N GLY A 75 6.29 -6.50 7.31
CA GLY A 75 5.86 -6.90 8.65
C GLY A 75 6.84 -7.85 9.31
N LEU A 76 7.27 -8.90 8.61
CA LEU A 76 8.24 -9.85 9.11
C LEU A 76 9.59 -9.17 9.45
N GLN A 77 10.07 -8.26 8.59
CA GLN A 77 11.27 -7.48 8.86
C GLN A 77 11.15 -6.61 10.10
N MET A 78 10.00 -5.95 10.29
CA MET A 78 9.75 -5.14 11.50
C MET A 78 9.69 -6.00 12.76
N GLN A 79 9.00 -7.16 12.71
CA GLN A 79 8.95 -8.10 13.83
C GLN A 79 10.35 -8.60 14.21
N THR A 80 11.18 -8.89 13.23
CA THR A 80 12.57 -9.34 13.45
C THR A 80 13.43 -8.21 14.03
N LEU A 81 13.36 -7.01 13.44
CA LEU A 81 14.14 -5.85 13.86
C LEU A 81 13.82 -5.44 15.30
N PHE A 82 12.53 -5.37 15.63
CA PHE A 82 12.06 -4.96 16.96
C PHE A 82 11.99 -6.12 17.95
N ARG A 83 12.28 -7.37 17.52
CA ARG A 83 12.12 -8.59 18.32
C ARG A 83 10.75 -8.65 19.01
N ASN A 84 9.73 -8.17 18.33
CA ASN A 84 8.37 -8.05 18.83
C ASN A 84 7.37 -8.54 17.76
N PRO A 85 6.62 -9.62 18.03
CA PRO A 85 5.67 -10.18 17.05
C PRO A 85 4.49 -9.25 16.75
N LEU A 86 4.28 -8.20 17.55
CA LEU A 86 3.24 -7.20 17.33
C LEU A 86 3.72 -5.99 16.52
N ALA A 87 5.01 -5.90 16.19
CA ALA A 87 5.52 -4.81 15.39
C ALA A 87 5.09 -4.93 13.92
N GLY A 88 4.64 -3.82 13.37
CA GLY A 88 4.29 -3.71 11.96
C GLY A 88 4.91 -2.46 11.33
N PRO A 89 4.90 -2.33 10.00
CA PRO A 89 5.52 -1.19 9.31
C PRO A 89 4.90 0.16 9.69
N TYR A 90 3.66 0.17 10.16
CA TYR A 90 2.95 1.38 10.60
C TYR A 90 3.51 1.97 11.91
N VAL A 91 4.17 1.17 12.75
CA VAL A 91 4.68 1.61 14.06
C VAL A 91 5.72 2.73 13.93
N LEU A 92 6.48 2.76 12.84
CA LEU A 92 7.44 3.83 12.54
C LEU A 92 6.78 5.11 12.00
N GLY A 93 5.45 5.20 11.97
CA GLY A 93 4.76 6.39 11.50
C GLY A 93 4.73 6.58 9.97
N ILE A 94 5.09 5.54 9.20
CA ILE A 94 5.12 5.58 7.73
C ILE A 94 3.72 5.90 7.17
N SER A 95 2.68 5.27 7.74
CA SER A 95 1.28 5.53 7.35
C SER A 95 0.84 6.95 7.69
N SER A 96 1.27 7.49 8.84
CA SER A 96 0.99 8.88 9.22
C SER A 96 1.69 9.85 8.26
N GLY A 97 2.93 9.52 7.83
CA GLY A 97 3.64 10.27 6.80
C GLY A 97 2.89 10.27 5.47
N ALA A 98 2.37 9.12 5.04
CA ALA A 98 1.51 9.04 3.84
C ALA A 98 0.29 9.95 3.97
N SER A 99 -0.42 9.86 5.10
CA SER A 99 -1.58 10.72 5.38
C SER A 99 -1.24 12.21 5.37
N LEU A 100 -0.09 12.60 5.92
CA LEU A 100 0.37 13.99 5.88
C LEU A 100 0.64 14.45 4.45
N GLY A 101 1.34 13.65 3.66
CA GLY A 101 1.62 13.98 2.25
C GLY A 101 0.33 14.20 1.47
N VAL A 102 -0.65 13.31 1.63
CA VAL A 102 -1.96 13.42 0.98
C VAL A 102 -2.77 14.58 1.55
N ALA A 103 -2.72 14.83 2.85
CA ALA A 103 -3.39 15.98 3.45
C ALA A 103 -2.83 17.31 2.90
N ILE A 104 -1.51 17.45 2.82
CA ILE A 104 -0.89 18.64 2.19
C ILE A 104 -1.32 18.77 0.73
N PHE A 105 -1.37 17.66 0.00
CA PHE A 105 -1.78 17.64 -1.41
C PHE A 105 -3.25 17.99 -1.61
N LEU A 106 -4.18 17.35 -0.90
CA LEU A 106 -5.62 17.53 -1.09
C LEU A 106 -6.19 18.73 -0.35
N LEU A 107 -5.74 18.96 0.90
CA LEU A 107 -6.29 19.96 1.80
C LEU A 107 -5.46 21.23 1.79
N GLY A 108 -4.13 21.12 1.76
CA GLY A 108 -3.21 22.24 1.84
C GLY A 108 -3.03 22.98 0.51
N ALA A 109 -2.92 22.28 -0.62
CA ALA A 109 -2.70 22.92 -1.92
C ALA A 109 -3.82 23.91 -2.33
N PRO A 110 -5.11 23.61 -2.10
CA PRO A 110 -6.17 24.59 -2.32
C PRO A 110 -6.07 25.82 -1.43
N LEU A 111 -5.67 25.67 -0.16
CA LEU A 111 -5.49 26.77 0.79
C LEU A 111 -4.36 27.72 0.37
N LEU A 112 -3.33 27.18 -0.28
CA LEU A 112 -2.16 27.91 -0.78
C LEU A 112 -2.34 28.46 -2.20
N GLY A 113 -3.53 28.27 -2.82
CA GLY A 113 -3.81 28.70 -4.19
C GLY A 113 -3.00 27.93 -5.26
N LEU A 114 -2.48 26.75 -4.91
CA LEU A 114 -1.64 25.92 -5.78
C LEU A 114 -2.44 24.94 -6.65
N THR A 115 -3.76 25.06 -6.66
CA THR A 115 -4.65 24.28 -7.53
C THR A 115 -4.34 24.58 -9.00
N GLY A 116 -4.03 23.53 -9.77
CA GLY A 116 -3.65 23.66 -11.18
C GLY A 116 -2.16 23.81 -11.44
N HIS A 117 -1.31 23.81 -10.40
CA HIS A 117 0.14 23.81 -10.62
C HIS A 117 0.58 22.50 -11.29
N PRO A 118 1.41 22.53 -12.38
CA PRO A 118 1.80 21.33 -13.14
C PRO A 118 2.43 20.22 -12.29
N LEU A 119 3.24 20.57 -11.30
CA LEU A 119 3.85 19.58 -10.39
C LEU A 119 2.82 18.83 -9.54
N ILE A 120 1.77 19.52 -9.11
CA ILE A 120 0.70 18.94 -8.30
C ILE A 120 -0.13 17.98 -9.15
N SER A 121 -0.47 18.34 -10.37
CA SER A 121 -1.19 17.45 -11.28
C SER A 121 -0.40 16.21 -11.68
N THR A 122 0.93 16.31 -11.78
CA THR A 122 1.80 15.20 -12.18
C THR A 122 2.06 14.23 -11.02
N LEU A 123 2.29 14.74 -9.79
CA LEU A 123 2.58 13.90 -8.62
C LEU A 123 1.40 12.99 -8.25
N GLY A 124 0.18 13.52 -8.31
CA GLY A 124 -1.00 12.79 -7.87
C GLY A 124 -0.98 12.42 -6.38
N ILE A 125 -2.06 11.82 -5.92
CA ILE A 125 -2.26 11.41 -4.52
C ILE A 125 -1.20 10.35 -4.11
N ALA A 126 -0.92 9.40 -4.99
CA ALA A 126 0.04 8.33 -4.71
C ALA A 126 1.47 8.86 -4.52
N GLY A 127 1.91 9.79 -5.37
CA GLY A 127 3.22 10.44 -5.23
C GLY A 127 3.34 11.24 -3.94
N ALA A 128 2.28 11.98 -3.57
CA ALA A 128 2.23 12.70 -2.31
C ALA A 128 2.32 11.77 -1.09
N ALA A 129 1.61 10.64 -1.11
CA ALA A 129 1.70 9.61 -0.08
C ALA A 129 3.11 9.02 0.04
N TRP A 130 3.76 8.71 -1.08
CA TRP A 130 5.11 8.17 -1.09
C TRP A 130 6.15 9.16 -0.55
N ILE A 131 6.06 10.43 -0.95
CA ILE A 131 6.95 11.48 -0.44
C ILE A 131 6.76 11.66 1.07
N GLY A 132 5.52 11.73 1.54
CA GLY A 132 5.22 11.84 2.97
C GLY A 132 5.75 10.66 3.78
N SER A 133 5.56 9.44 3.30
CA SER A 133 6.11 8.22 3.91
C SER A 133 7.64 8.23 3.95
N ALA A 134 8.28 8.61 2.84
CA ALA A 134 9.73 8.66 2.73
C ALA A 134 10.33 9.72 3.67
N LEU A 135 9.70 10.88 3.81
CA LEU A 135 10.15 11.93 4.73
C LEU A 135 10.13 11.47 6.18
N ILE A 136 9.04 10.83 6.63
CA ILE A 136 8.98 10.28 7.99
C ILE A 136 10.01 9.17 8.19
N LEU A 137 10.17 8.28 7.21
CA LEU A 137 11.17 7.22 7.29
C LEU A 137 12.60 7.78 7.37
N MET A 138 12.92 8.80 6.57
CA MET A 138 14.22 9.48 6.64
C MET A 138 14.43 10.18 7.98
N LEU A 139 13.41 10.81 8.53
CA LEU A 139 13.46 11.45 9.85
C LEU A 139 13.76 10.40 10.94
N ILE A 140 13.03 9.28 10.96
CA ILE A 140 13.27 8.19 11.90
C ILE A 140 14.68 7.61 11.72
N ALA A 141 15.12 7.38 10.48
CA ALA A 141 16.46 6.88 10.19
C ALA A 141 17.56 7.86 10.64
N ALA A 142 17.37 9.17 10.51
CA ALA A 142 18.30 10.19 10.99
C ALA A 142 18.40 10.20 12.52
N VAL A 143 17.26 10.10 13.21
CA VAL A 143 17.19 10.06 14.67
C VAL A 143 17.78 8.76 15.22
N SER A 144 17.53 7.63 14.57
CA SER A 144 18.04 6.30 14.97
C SER A 144 19.56 6.18 14.90
N ARG A 145 20.24 7.03 14.12
CA ARG A 145 21.72 7.08 14.11
C ARG A 145 22.32 7.47 15.46
N ARG A 146 21.57 8.24 16.25
CA ARG A 146 22.01 8.71 17.58
C ARG A 146 21.46 7.87 18.73
N ILE A 147 20.37 7.16 18.50
CA ILE A 147 19.65 6.36 19.50
C ILE A 147 19.82 4.89 19.14
N LYS A 148 20.48 4.14 20.03
CA LYS A 148 20.74 2.70 19.83
C LYS A 148 19.64 1.81 20.44
N ASP A 149 18.80 2.38 21.28
CA ASP A 149 17.73 1.65 21.93
C ASP A 149 16.51 1.52 21.00
N ILE A 150 16.20 0.30 20.63
CA ILE A 150 15.11 -0.05 19.71
C ILE A 150 13.74 0.36 20.28
N MET A 151 13.55 0.25 21.61
CA MET A 151 12.29 0.65 22.24
C MET A 151 12.08 2.16 22.16
N VAL A 152 13.14 2.95 22.34
CA VAL A 152 13.06 4.41 22.18
C VAL A 152 12.71 4.79 20.74
N ILE A 153 13.26 4.11 19.74
CA ILE A 153 12.90 4.36 18.32
C ILE A 153 11.43 4.08 18.06
N LEU A 154 10.90 3.00 18.65
CA LEU A 154 9.49 2.64 18.52
C LEU A 154 8.58 3.69 19.16
N ILE A 155 8.91 4.15 20.38
CA ILE A 155 8.18 5.22 21.07
C ILE A 155 8.21 6.52 20.25
N LEU A 156 9.36 6.89 19.71
CA LEU A 156 9.50 8.08 18.85
C LEU A 156 8.63 7.97 17.59
N GLY A 157 8.57 6.79 16.95
CA GLY A 157 7.68 6.56 15.81
C GLY A 157 6.22 6.84 16.15
N MET A 158 5.76 6.38 17.31
CA MET A 158 4.39 6.65 17.81
C MET A 158 4.18 8.13 18.13
N MET A 159 5.15 8.80 18.74
CA MET A 159 5.07 10.25 19.04
C MET A 159 5.01 11.07 17.75
N PHE A 160 5.84 10.77 16.76
CA PHE A 160 5.77 11.42 15.45
C PHE A 160 4.44 11.19 14.77
N SER A 161 3.90 9.96 14.84
CA SER A 161 2.57 9.66 14.30
C SER A 161 1.49 10.52 14.92
N SER A 162 1.52 10.71 16.24
CA SER A 162 0.56 11.55 16.96
C SER A 162 0.70 13.04 16.57
N GLY A 163 1.93 13.55 16.48
CA GLY A 163 2.19 14.91 16.06
C GLY A 163 1.74 15.18 14.62
N VAL A 164 2.03 14.26 13.71
CA VAL A 164 1.56 14.30 12.32
C VAL A 164 0.04 14.25 12.25
N GLY A 165 -0.59 13.39 13.06
CA GLY A 165 -2.05 13.30 13.14
C GLY A 165 -2.69 14.63 13.54
N ALA A 166 -2.11 15.34 14.51
CA ALA A 166 -2.58 16.68 14.91
C ALA A 166 -2.50 17.70 13.76
N ILE A 167 -1.40 17.69 12.98
CA ILE A 167 -1.27 18.57 11.81
C ILE A 167 -2.33 18.23 10.75
N VAL A 168 -2.56 16.95 10.48
CA VAL A 168 -3.60 16.50 9.54
C VAL A 168 -4.98 16.96 9.99
N GLN A 169 -5.29 16.87 11.28
CA GLN A 169 -6.59 17.36 11.84
C GLN A 169 -6.75 18.87 11.66
N ILE A 170 -5.70 19.67 11.84
CA ILE A 170 -5.74 21.11 11.58
C ILE A 170 -6.03 21.38 10.10
N LEU A 171 -5.37 20.67 9.18
CA LEU A 171 -5.61 20.82 7.74
C LEU A 171 -7.05 20.43 7.37
N GLN A 172 -7.60 19.39 7.98
CA GLN A 172 -9.00 18.98 7.78
C GLN A 172 -9.98 20.09 8.25
N TYR A 173 -9.71 20.69 9.41
CA TYR A 173 -10.55 21.76 9.95
C TYR A 173 -10.55 23.01 9.07
N LEU A 174 -9.40 23.36 8.48
CA LEU A 174 -9.24 24.55 7.62
C LEU A 174 -9.68 24.31 6.17
N SER A 175 -9.93 23.08 5.77
CA SER A 175 -10.22 22.74 4.38
C SER A 175 -11.69 22.95 4.01
N ASN A 176 -11.96 23.01 2.69
CA ASN A 176 -13.33 23.02 2.19
C ASN A 176 -13.92 21.59 2.18
N GLU A 177 -15.27 21.51 2.10
CA GLU A 177 -16.02 20.25 2.15
C GLU A 177 -15.60 19.24 1.06
N ALA A 178 -15.37 19.71 -0.18
CA ALA A 178 -15.00 18.84 -1.30
C ALA A 178 -13.63 18.19 -1.11
N ALA A 179 -12.64 18.96 -0.65
CA ALA A 179 -11.30 18.48 -0.35
C ALA A 179 -11.31 17.51 0.84
N LEU A 180 -12.05 17.86 1.89
CA LEU A 180 -12.22 17.01 3.07
C LEU A 180 -12.84 15.65 2.68
N LYS A 181 -13.92 15.66 1.89
CA LYS A 181 -14.56 14.44 1.40
C LYS A 181 -13.57 13.56 0.61
N SER A 182 -12.80 14.17 -0.28
CA SER A 182 -11.78 13.44 -1.07
C SER A 182 -10.71 12.80 -0.17
N PHE A 183 -10.25 13.53 0.84
CA PHE A 183 -9.29 13.01 1.81
C PHE A 183 -9.88 11.85 2.64
N VAL A 184 -11.11 12.00 3.14
CA VAL A 184 -11.78 10.94 3.92
C VAL A 184 -11.97 9.69 3.08
N VAL A 185 -12.45 9.81 1.83
CA VAL A 185 -12.58 8.67 0.90
C VAL A 185 -11.24 7.98 0.69
N TRP A 186 -10.15 8.74 0.52
CA TRP A 186 -8.81 8.18 0.38
C TRP A 186 -8.38 7.41 1.65
N THR A 187 -8.66 7.92 2.85
CA THR A 187 -8.30 7.25 4.12
C THR A 187 -9.05 5.94 4.35
N MET A 188 -10.23 5.75 3.73
CA MET A 188 -10.96 4.48 3.79
C MET A 188 -10.23 3.35 3.05
N GLY A 189 -9.34 3.71 2.12
CA GLY A 189 -8.58 2.77 1.31
C GLY A 189 -9.42 2.15 0.18
N SER A 190 -8.82 2.01 -0.98
CA SER A 190 -9.41 1.30 -2.12
C SER A 190 -8.30 0.65 -2.95
N LEU A 191 -8.56 -0.56 -3.41
CA LEU A 191 -7.72 -1.24 -4.42
C LEU A 191 -8.36 -1.18 -5.80
N GLY A 192 -9.58 -0.59 -5.90
CA GLY A 192 -10.41 -0.64 -7.10
C GLY A 192 -10.08 0.40 -8.16
N ASP A 193 -9.43 1.50 -7.80
CA ASP A 193 -9.23 2.64 -8.67
C ASP A 193 -7.85 2.66 -9.36
N VAL A 194 -7.15 1.52 -9.37
CA VAL A 194 -5.80 1.41 -9.95
C VAL A 194 -5.90 1.27 -11.47
N THR A 195 -5.23 2.17 -12.18
CA THR A 195 -5.08 2.11 -13.64
C THR A 195 -3.86 1.27 -14.05
N LEU A 196 -3.82 0.81 -15.31
CA LEU A 196 -2.67 0.10 -15.87
C LEU A 196 -1.37 0.91 -15.75
N GLY A 197 -1.43 2.22 -15.94
CA GLY A 197 -0.27 3.10 -15.78
C GLY A 197 0.26 3.14 -14.33
N GLN A 198 -0.64 3.20 -13.36
CA GLN A 198 -0.27 3.15 -11.95
C GLN A 198 0.28 1.78 -11.54
N LEU A 199 -0.30 0.69 -12.06
CA LEU A 199 0.22 -0.66 -11.85
C LEU A 199 1.63 -0.79 -12.44
N GLY A 200 1.90 -0.18 -13.61
CA GLY A 200 3.22 -0.14 -14.24
C GLY A 200 4.30 0.53 -13.39
N LEU A 201 3.93 1.46 -12.50
CA LEU A 201 4.84 2.06 -11.51
C LEU A 201 4.89 1.26 -10.21
N LEU A 202 3.78 0.74 -9.75
CA LEU A 202 3.67 0.00 -8.50
C LEU A 202 4.43 -1.33 -8.56
N LEU A 203 4.28 -2.07 -9.65
CA LEU A 203 4.88 -3.40 -9.82
C LEU A 203 6.41 -3.37 -9.67
N PRO A 204 7.18 -2.55 -10.43
CA PRO A 204 8.63 -2.51 -10.28
C PRO A 204 9.05 -1.98 -8.91
N ALA A 205 8.31 -1.05 -8.31
CA ALA A 205 8.61 -0.55 -6.97
C ALA A 205 8.47 -1.65 -5.91
N VAL A 206 7.40 -2.43 -5.96
CA VAL A 206 7.19 -3.56 -5.03
C VAL A 206 8.21 -4.65 -5.27
N VAL A 207 8.48 -5.03 -6.52
CA VAL A 207 9.48 -6.05 -6.86
C VAL A 207 10.88 -5.61 -6.37
N LEU A 208 11.27 -4.36 -6.60
CA LEU A 208 12.52 -3.82 -6.09
C LEU A 208 12.57 -3.88 -4.56
N GLY A 209 11.50 -3.48 -3.89
CA GLY A 209 11.38 -3.57 -2.42
C GLY A 209 11.54 -5.01 -1.91
N LEU A 210 10.91 -5.99 -2.57
CA LEU A 210 11.03 -7.40 -2.21
C LEU A 210 12.46 -7.94 -2.44
N VAL A 211 13.11 -7.56 -3.55
CA VAL A 211 14.50 -7.94 -3.84
C VAL A 211 15.44 -7.35 -2.78
N LEU A 212 15.29 -6.08 -2.46
CA LEU A 212 16.09 -5.43 -1.40
C LEU A 212 15.82 -6.08 -0.03
N ALA A 213 14.58 -6.44 0.27
CA ALA A 213 14.22 -7.15 1.49
C ALA A 213 14.97 -8.48 1.62
N VAL A 214 15.05 -9.26 0.51
CA VAL A 214 15.83 -10.51 0.50
C VAL A 214 17.33 -10.24 0.71
N ALA A 215 17.87 -9.17 0.16
CA ALA A 215 19.29 -8.81 0.31
C ALA A 215 19.68 -8.48 1.76
N VAL A 216 18.75 -7.95 2.57
CA VAL A 216 18.99 -7.60 3.98
C VAL A 216 18.60 -8.70 4.98
N ILE A 217 18.19 -9.89 4.54
CA ILE A 217 17.87 -11.01 5.44
C ILE A 217 19.08 -11.43 6.27
N LYS A 218 20.29 -11.49 5.68
CA LYS A 218 21.52 -11.91 6.38
C LYS A 218 21.92 -10.98 7.53
N PRO A 219 21.90 -9.64 7.37
CA PRO A 219 22.22 -8.72 8.47
C PRO A 219 21.12 -8.64 9.54
N LEU A 220 19.91 -9.12 9.27
CA LEU A 220 18.80 -9.12 10.25
C LEU A 220 18.79 -10.36 11.17
N ASN A 221 19.45 -11.45 10.77
CA ASN A 221 19.63 -12.68 11.56
C ASN A 221 20.96 -12.67 12.31
#